data_559b1bbd3f2dc1a277cd8e6a6be5c5f1
#
_entry.id   559b1bbd3f2dc1a277cd8e6a6be5c5f1
#
_cell.length_a   1.000
_cell.length_b   1.000
_cell.length_c   1.000
_cell.angle_alpha   90.00
_cell.angle_beta   90.00
_cell.angle_gamma   90.00
#
_symmetry.space_group_name_H-M   'P 1'
#
loop_
_entity.id
_entity.type
_entity.pdbx_description
1 polymer ?
#
loop_
_entity_poly.entity_id
_entity_poly.type
_entity_poly.pdbx_seq_one_letter_code
_entity_poly.pdbx_strand_id
1 'polypeptide(L)'
;MIDIVQFPIDLKNPWVQRLGFTAFLHAKQLRIAQGGDEEATLKAVSYKHPDLLLSPELSKRRDHLHWRASGLHQTILKIAKKKKVAVAFALSPLLQIRREQRAMILGRMMQNVRLCRKYHVRMVLCS
;
A
#
# COMPACT_ATOMS: atom_id res chain seq x y z
N MET A 1 -1.26 -2.09 17.15
CA MET A 1 -1.52 -1.98 15.69
C MET A 1 -2.06 -0.60 15.39
N ILE A 2 -1.60 0.03 14.32
CA ILE A 2 -2.02 1.37 13.88
C ILE A 2 -2.72 1.21 12.54
N ASP A 3 -3.87 1.86 12.37
CA ASP A 3 -4.60 1.89 11.10
C ASP A 3 -4.76 3.33 10.58
N ILE A 4 -4.98 3.48 9.28
CA ILE A 4 -5.19 4.77 8.62
C ILE A 4 -6.65 4.83 8.18
N VAL A 5 -7.37 5.82 8.69
CA VAL A 5 -8.80 5.94 8.50
C VAL A 5 -9.20 7.28 7.87
N GLN A 6 -10.33 7.28 7.18
CA GLN A 6 -10.89 8.48 6.55
C GLN A 6 -11.85 9.24 7.45
N PHE A 7 -12.36 8.61 8.49
CA PHE A 7 -13.31 9.19 9.45
C PHE A 7 -12.85 8.99 10.89
N PRO A 8 -13.30 9.81 11.84
CA PRO A 8 -12.90 9.69 13.22
C PRO A 8 -13.40 8.36 13.81
N ILE A 9 -12.50 7.67 14.51
CA ILE A 9 -12.81 6.45 15.24
C ILE A 9 -12.52 6.67 16.72
N ASP A 10 -13.43 6.25 17.58
CA ASP A 10 -13.24 6.29 19.02
C ASP A 10 -12.39 5.12 19.50
N LEU A 11 -11.17 5.41 19.97
CA LEU A 11 -10.26 4.42 20.56
C LEU A 11 -10.80 3.77 21.85
N LYS A 12 -11.77 4.39 22.51
CA LYS A 12 -12.42 3.86 23.71
C LYS A 12 -13.46 2.78 23.40
N ASN A 13 -13.84 2.64 22.12
CA ASN A 13 -14.79 1.62 21.70
C ASN A 13 -14.25 0.21 22.02
N PRO A 14 -14.99 -0.62 22.77
CA PRO A 14 -14.53 -1.96 23.16
C PRO A 14 -14.14 -2.85 21.99
N TRP A 15 -14.81 -2.73 20.84
CA TRP A 15 -14.48 -3.49 19.63
C TRP A 15 -13.15 -3.10 19.04
N VAL A 16 -12.82 -1.81 19.05
CA VAL A 16 -11.53 -1.29 18.58
C VAL A 16 -10.39 -1.82 19.45
N GLN A 17 -10.58 -1.84 20.77
CA GLN A 17 -9.61 -2.38 21.70
C GLN A 17 -9.43 -3.90 21.55
N ARG A 18 -10.50 -4.65 21.33
CA ARG A 18 -10.47 -6.11 21.08
C ARG A 18 -9.68 -6.45 19.81
N LEU A 19 -9.71 -5.61 18.79
CA LEU A 19 -8.94 -5.80 17.56
C LEU A 19 -7.46 -5.43 17.71
N GLY A 20 -7.04 -4.95 18.88
CA GLY A 20 -5.64 -4.63 19.18
C GLY A 20 -5.15 -3.33 18.55
N PHE A 21 -6.04 -2.43 18.14
CA PHE A 21 -5.63 -1.11 17.66
C PHE A 21 -5.19 -0.22 18.81
N THR A 22 -4.03 0.39 18.66
CA THR A 22 -3.43 1.30 19.65
C THR A 22 -3.52 2.77 19.23
N ALA A 23 -3.65 3.04 17.94
CA ALA A 23 -3.78 4.38 17.39
C ALA A 23 -4.42 4.36 16.00
N PHE A 24 -5.03 5.47 15.60
CA PHE A 24 -5.48 5.73 14.23
C PHE A 24 -4.84 7.02 13.73
N LEU A 25 -4.41 6.98 12.46
CA LEU A 25 -3.94 8.17 11.75
C LEU A 25 -5.02 8.62 10.77
N HIS A 26 -5.42 9.88 10.84
CA HIS A 26 -6.37 10.40 9.88
C HIS A 26 -5.70 10.62 8.53
N ALA A 27 -6.32 10.13 7.44
CA ALA A 27 -5.75 10.22 6.09
C ALA A 27 -5.42 11.65 5.65
N LYS A 28 -6.15 12.65 6.14
CA LYS A 28 -5.89 14.09 5.87
C LYS A 28 -4.57 14.60 6.45
N GLN A 29 -3.99 13.92 7.43
CA GLN A 29 -2.71 14.30 8.06
C GLN A 29 -1.50 13.76 7.28
N LEU A 30 -1.73 12.94 6.27
CA LEU A 30 -0.70 12.25 5.51
C LEU A 30 -0.74 12.68 4.04
N ARG A 31 0.44 12.85 3.46
CA ARG A 31 0.59 13.01 2.01
C ARG A 31 0.55 11.63 1.37
N ILE A 32 -0.58 11.27 0.78
CA ILE A 32 -0.80 9.96 0.17
C ILE A 32 -0.70 10.11 -1.34
N ALA A 33 0.18 9.32 -1.96
CA ALA A 33 0.23 9.16 -3.40
C ALA A 33 -0.38 7.82 -3.78
N GLN A 34 -1.29 7.85 -4.75
CA GLN A 34 -1.84 6.62 -5.32
C GLN A 34 -0.77 5.94 -6.17
N GLY A 35 -0.53 4.67 -5.91
CA GLY A 35 0.25 3.82 -6.78
C GLY A 35 -0.50 3.48 -8.07
N GLY A 36 0.22 3.01 -9.06
CA GLY A 36 -0.34 2.65 -10.36
C GLY A 36 0.67 1.79 -11.13
N ASP A 37 0.84 2.07 -12.42
CA ASP A 37 1.92 1.45 -13.16
C ASP A 37 3.29 1.96 -12.66
N GLU A 38 4.35 1.29 -13.08
CA GLU A 38 5.71 1.57 -12.58
C GLU A 38 6.16 3.00 -12.86
N GLU A 39 5.79 3.57 -14.02
CA GLU A 39 6.15 4.94 -14.39
C GLU A 39 5.43 5.96 -13.52
N ALA A 40 4.12 5.82 -13.35
CA ALA A 40 3.32 6.71 -12.49
C ALA A 40 3.77 6.63 -11.03
N THR A 41 4.05 5.42 -10.55
CA THR A 41 4.56 5.17 -9.20
C THR A 41 5.94 5.79 -9.00
N LEU A 42 6.84 5.64 -9.98
CA LEU A 42 8.17 6.25 -9.95
C LEU A 42 8.09 7.78 -9.88
N LYS A 43 7.26 8.39 -10.71
CA LYS A 43 7.02 9.84 -10.68
C LYS A 43 6.46 10.30 -9.34
N ALA A 44 5.48 9.58 -8.79
CA ALA A 44 4.86 9.91 -7.51
C ALA A 44 5.89 9.91 -6.37
N VAL A 45 6.71 8.88 -6.27
CA VAL A 45 7.72 8.76 -5.22
C VAL A 45 8.88 9.74 -5.43
N SER A 46 9.27 10.02 -6.69
CA SER A 46 10.40 10.89 -7.00
C SER A 46 10.09 12.37 -6.77
N TYR A 47 8.92 12.84 -7.17
CA TYR A 47 8.62 14.28 -7.22
C TYR A 47 7.65 14.77 -6.15
N LYS A 48 6.69 13.93 -5.72
CA LYS A 48 5.64 14.37 -4.79
C LYS A 48 6.03 14.24 -3.31
N HIS A 49 7.10 13.54 -2.98
CA HIS A 49 7.53 13.27 -1.60
C HIS A 49 6.37 12.84 -0.67
N PRO A 50 5.64 11.78 -1.02
CA PRO A 50 4.54 11.31 -0.20
C PRO A 50 5.05 10.68 1.09
N ASP A 51 4.19 10.61 2.10
CA ASP A 51 4.43 9.81 3.30
C ASP A 51 4.07 8.34 3.05
N LEU A 52 3.03 8.13 2.22
CA LEU A 52 2.54 6.81 1.83
C LEU A 52 2.36 6.68 0.32
N LEU A 53 2.74 5.52 -0.21
CA LEU A 53 2.39 5.06 -1.55
C LEU A 53 1.28 4.02 -1.42
N LEU A 54 0.06 4.36 -1.84
CA LEU A 54 -1.12 3.54 -1.65
C LEU A 54 -1.35 2.60 -2.83
N SER A 55 -1.52 1.33 -2.54
CA SER A 55 -2.02 0.28 -3.45
C SER A 55 -1.35 0.24 -4.83
N PRO A 56 -0.02 0.12 -4.92
CA PRO A 56 0.66 -0.01 -6.21
C PRO A 56 0.25 -1.26 -6.99
N GLU A 57 -0.23 -2.30 -6.31
CA GLU A 57 -0.72 -3.56 -6.89
C GLU A 57 -1.98 -3.40 -7.74
N LEU A 58 -2.71 -2.29 -7.63
CA LEU A 58 -3.89 -1.98 -8.44
C LEU A 58 -3.56 -1.46 -9.84
N SER A 59 -2.32 -1.63 -10.29
CA SER A 59 -1.89 -1.31 -11.66
C SER A 59 -2.82 -1.94 -12.71
N LYS A 60 -3.18 -1.16 -13.74
CA LYS A 60 -3.99 -1.63 -14.86
C LYS A 60 -3.19 -2.48 -15.87
N ARG A 61 -1.88 -2.57 -15.75
CA ARG A 61 -1.04 -3.40 -16.64
C ARG A 61 -1.33 -4.87 -16.42
N ARG A 62 -1.22 -5.66 -17.49
CA ARG A 62 -1.32 -7.12 -17.41
C ARG A 62 -0.04 -7.69 -16.80
N ASP A 63 -0.20 -8.79 -16.05
CA ASP A 63 0.93 -9.54 -15.54
C ASP A 63 1.70 -10.18 -16.72
N HIS A 64 3.01 -10.29 -16.57
CA HIS A 64 3.89 -10.98 -17.50
C HIS A 64 3.99 -12.47 -17.17
N LEU A 65 4.54 -13.26 -18.10
CA LEU A 65 4.66 -14.69 -17.92
C LEU A 65 5.47 -15.08 -16.68
N HIS A 66 6.54 -14.35 -16.39
CA HIS A 66 7.48 -14.68 -15.31
C HIS A 66 7.45 -13.70 -14.11
N TRP A 67 6.70 -12.61 -14.20
CA TRP A 67 6.55 -11.64 -13.10
C TRP A 67 5.26 -10.85 -13.20
N ARG A 68 4.77 -10.39 -12.04
CA ARG A 68 3.51 -9.67 -11.94
C ARG A 68 3.72 -8.17 -12.07
N ALA A 69 2.81 -7.50 -12.77
CA ALA A 69 2.80 -6.04 -12.91
C ALA A 69 2.29 -5.38 -11.62
N SER A 70 3.06 -5.51 -10.55
CA SER A 70 2.66 -5.10 -9.18
C SER A 70 2.87 -3.61 -8.87
N GLY A 71 3.34 -2.83 -9.86
CA GLY A 71 3.59 -1.39 -9.70
C GLY A 71 4.87 -1.02 -8.94
N LEU A 72 5.60 -2.00 -8.41
CA LEU A 72 6.86 -1.78 -7.71
C LEU A 72 8.02 -2.50 -8.40
N HIS A 73 9.16 -1.84 -8.44
CA HIS A 73 10.43 -2.44 -8.83
C HIS A 73 11.59 -1.89 -7.98
N GLN A 74 12.79 -2.44 -8.17
CA GLN A 74 13.97 -2.12 -7.36
C GLN A 74 14.25 -0.62 -7.22
N THR A 75 14.19 0.15 -8.31
CA THR A 75 14.50 1.59 -8.29
C THR A 75 13.52 2.36 -7.44
N ILE A 76 12.22 2.10 -7.58
CA ILE A 76 11.15 2.71 -6.78
C ILE A 76 11.39 2.46 -5.29
N LEU A 77 11.71 1.23 -4.92
CA LEU A 77 11.92 0.84 -3.54
C LEU A 77 13.18 1.47 -2.93
N LYS A 78 14.24 1.60 -3.70
CA LYS A 78 15.45 2.32 -3.25
C LYS A 78 15.15 3.79 -2.97
N ILE A 79 14.38 4.45 -3.84
CA ILE A 79 13.95 5.85 -3.65
C ILE A 79 13.01 5.95 -2.44
N ALA A 80 12.02 5.06 -2.34
CA ALA A 80 11.08 5.02 -1.23
C ALA A 80 11.80 4.86 0.11
N LYS A 81 12.78 3.96 0.20
CA LYS A 81 13.62 3.80 1.39
C LYS A 81 14.37 5.08 1.73
N LYS A 82 15.06 5.68 0.75
CA LYS A 82 15.83 6.93 0.94
C LYS A 82 14.95 8.07 1.43
N LYS A 83 13.74 8.20 0.88
CA LYS A 83 12.78 9.25 1.22
C LYS A 83 11.86 8.90 2.39
N LYS A 84 12.02 7.73 3.00
CA LYS A 84 11.19 7.22 4.10
C LYS A 84 9.70 7.08 3.76
N VAL A 85 9.38 6.86 2.48
CA VAL A 85 8.02 6.58 2.00
C VAL A 85 7.64 5.15 2.40
N ALA A 86 6.48 4.97 3.00
CA ALA A 86 5.94 3.64 3.30
C ALA A 86 5.02 3.17 2.16
N VAL A 87 4.98 1.86 1.91
CA VAL A 87 4.04 1.24 0.98
C VAL A 87 2.81 0.79 1.75
N ALA A 88 1.64 1.26 1.34
CA ALA A 88 0.37 0.96 1.98
C ALA A 88 -0.48 0.04 1.10
N PHE A 89 -1.00 -1.03 1.69
CA PHE A 89 -1.89 -1.99 1.06
C PHE A 89 -3.31 -1.78 1.58
N ALA A 90 -4.25 -1.43 0.70
CA ALA A 90 -5.66 -1.29 1.06
C ALA A 90 -6.39 -2.62 0.92
N LEU A 91 -7.15 -3.00 1.95
CA LEU A 91 -7.94 -4.24 1.95
C LEU A 91 -9.32 -4.06 1.36
N SER A 92 -9.93 -2.88 1.48
CA SER A 92 -11.30 -2.65 1.02
C SER A 92 -11.53 -2.94 -0.47
N PRO A 93 -10.61 -2.62 -1.41
CA PRO A 93 -10.78 -3.02 -2.81
C PRO A 93 -10.89 -4.53 -3.01
N LEU A 94 -10.20 -5.34 -2.19
CA LEU A 94 -10.26 -6.80 -2.29
C LEU A 94 -11.65 -7.37 -1.99
N LEU A 95 -12.45 -6.67 -1.18
CA LEU A 95 -13.80 -7.11 -0.81
C LEU A 95 -14.80 -6.84 -1.94
N GLN A 96 -14.52 -5.89 -2.82
CA GLN A 96 -15.44 -5.40 -3.86
C GLN A 96 -15.21 -6.04 -5.24
N ILE A 97 -14.09 -6.70 -5.46
CA ILE A 97 -13.71 -7.26 -6.75
C ILE A 97 -14.09 -8.73 -6.90
N ARG A 98 -14.17 -9.19 -8.16
CA ARG A 98 -14.44 -10.59 -8.50
C ARG A 98 -13.31 -11.52 -8.05
N ARG A 99 -13.65 -12.80 -7.85
CA ARG A 99 -12.71 -13.81 -7.32
C ARG A 99 -11.42 -13.92 -8.12
N GLU A 100 -11.48 -13.93 -9.44
CA GLU A 100 -10.30 -14.06 -10.32
C GLU A 100 -9.38 -12.84 -10.20
N GLN A 101 -9.96 -11.65 -10.19
CA GLN A 101 -9.22 -10.41 -10.00
C GLN A 101 -8.62 -10.32 -8.60
N ARG A 102 -9.34 -10.80 -7.59
CA ARG A 102 -8.85 -10.86 -6.21
C ARG A 102 -7.59 -11.71 -6.11
N ALA A 103 -7.59 -12.90 -6.70
CA ALA A 103 -6.42 -13.80 -6.72
C ALA A 103 -5.20 -13.12 -7.39
N MET A 104 -5.40 -12.42 -8.50
CA MET A 104 -4.35 -11.67 -9.18
C MET A 104 -3.77 -10.56 -8.29
N ILE A 105 -4.63 -9.74 -7.66
CA ILE A 105 -4.19 -8.64 -6.80
C ILE A 105 -3.48 -9.16 -5.56
N LEU A 106 -3.98 -10.22 -4.92
CA LEU A 106 -3.30 -10.85 -3.79
C LEU A 106 -1.91 -11.35 -4.19
N GLY A 107 -1.77 -11.95 -5.37
CA GLY A 107 -0.45 -12.36 -5.88
C GLY A 107 0.50 -11.18 -6.08
N ARG A 108 0.00 -10.04 -6.55
CA ARG A 108 0.78 -8.80 -6.67
C ARG A 108 1.16 -8.22 -5.30
N MET A 109 0.23 -8.21 -4.34
CA MET A 109 0.51 -7.82 -2.95
C MET A 109 1.62 -8.69 -2.34
N MET A 110 1.55 -10.01 -2.51
CA MET A 110 2.59 -10.92 -2.03
C MET A 110 3.96 -10.62 -2.65
N GLN A 111 4.02 -10.32 -3.95
CA GLN A 111 5.25 -9.88 -4.61
C GLN A 111 5.77 -8.58 -3.99
N ASN A 112 4.90 -7.59 -3.81
CA ASN A 112 5.25 -6.30 -3.22
C ASN A 112 5.76 -6.45 -1.77
N VAL A 113 5.12 -7.30 -0.96
CA VAL A 113 5.60 -7.59 0.41
C VAL A 113 7.01 -8.19 0.40
N ARG A 114 7.29 -9.13 -0.49
CA ARG A 114 8.64 -9.72 -0.64
C ARG A 114 9.67 -8.67 -1.06
N LEU A 115 9.31 -7.81 -2.01
CA LEU A 115 10.17 -6.72 -2.47
C LEU A 115 10.42 -5.68 -1.35
N CYS A 116 9.38 -5.26 -0.65
CA CYS A 116 9.52 -4.31 0.48
C CYS A 116 10.41 -4.90 1.59
N ARG A 117 10.26 -6.18 1.92
CA ARG A 117 11.16 -6.87 2.87
C ARG A 117 12.60 -6.88 2.38
N LYS A 118 12.84 -7.25 1.12
CA LYS A 118 14.18 -7.29 0.52
C LYS A 118 14.89 -5.94 0.57
N TYR A 119 14.17 -4.86 0.33
CA TYR A 119 14.73 -3.49 0.30
C TYR A 119 14.54 -2.72 1.61
N HIS A 120 14.00 -3.34 2.64
CA HIS A 120 13.75 -2.73 3.95
C HIS A 120 12.90 -1.47 3.89
N VAL A 121 11.84 -1.49 3.06
CA VAL A 121 10.83 -0.44 2.97
C VAL A 121 9.71 -0.75 3.96
N ARG A 122 9.26 0.27 4.69
CA ARG A 122 8.14 0.12 5.63
C ARG A 122 6.84 -0.18 4.89
N MET A 123 6.03 -1.03 5.50
CA MET A 123 4.73 -1.43 4.98
C MET A 123 3.63 -1.08 5.98
N VAL A 124 2.48 -0.69 5.46
CA VAL A 124 1.28 -0.37 6.22
C VAL A 124 0.09 -1.11 5.60
N LEU A 125 -0.76 -1.67 6.44
CA LEU A 125 -2.03 -2.25 6.03
C LEU A 125 -3.14 -1.24 6.35
N CYS A 126 -3.98 -0.93 5.36
CA CYS A 126 -5.08 0.01 5.48
C CYS A 126 -6.42 -0.70 5.24
N SER A 127 -7.41 -0.33 5.99
CA SER A 127 -8.79 -0.77 5.76
C SER A 127 -9.48 0.02 4.64
#